data_bd2fa3ca5eb82354809f6b94f38407af
#
_entry.id   bd2fa3ca5eb82354809f6b94f38407af
#
_cell.length_a   1.000
_cell.length_b   1.000
_cell.length_c   1.000
_cell.angle_alpha   90.00
_cell.angle_beta   90.00
_cell.angle_gamma   90.00
#
_symmetry.space_group_name_H-M   'P 1'
#
loop_
_entity.id
_entity.type
_entity.pdbx_description
1 polymer ?
#
loop_
_entity_poly.entity_id
_entity_poly.type
_entity_poly.pdbx_seq_one_letter_code
_entity_poly.pdbx_strand_id
1 'polypeptide(L)'
;METFDITKLASYRENNRIEAKSAKGGLPRSIWETYSAFANTYGGIILLGVKEREDGTFGTVGLTAAEGEHLRQDFWYTVSNRSKVSAVLPIESEVEVLEADDGIVVAIHVPRAPREERPVYINANLFAGTYRRRGEGDYRCTRQEISAMLRDQGAETMDSKVLGDLTVADFNADTVRAYRIRFRAVRPGSSWTGLDDERFLRAVGAATVSREDGRLHPTFGGLLMFGNDYDIVRECPHYFL
;
A
#
# COMPACT_ATOMS: atom_id res chain seq x y z
N MET A 1 6.20 3.24 -13.34
CA MET A 1 7.02 2.01 -13.19
C MET A 1 7.74 1.84 -14.53
N GLU A 2 9.03 1.52 -14.59
CA GLU A 2 9.66 1.18 -15.86
C GLU A 2 8.97 -0.06 -16.44
N THR A 3 8.62 0.01 -17.72
CA THR A 3 7.96 -1.09 -18.42
C THR A 3 8.98 -2.22 -18.58
N PHE A 4 8.61 -3.45 -18.24
CA PHE A 4 9.45 -4.61 -18.48
C PHE A 4 9.70 -4.78 -19.99
N ASP A 5 10.96 -4.94 -20.35
CA ASP A 5 11.39 -5.09 -21.76
C ASP A 5 12.03 -6.47 -21.93
N ILE A 6 11.29 -7.38 -22.56
CA ILE A 6 11.72 -8.77 -22.78
C ILE A 6 13.04 -8.85 -23.56
N THR A 7 13.33 -7.89 -24.44
CA THR A 7 14.56 -7.86 -25.23
C THR A 7 15.81 -7.65 -24.37
N LYS A 8 15.62 -7.14 -23.15
CA LYS A 8 16.69 -6.92 -22.16
C LYS A 8 16.69 -7.96 -21.05
N LEU A 9 16.03 -9.12 -21.23
CA LEU A 9 15.88 -10.14 -20.20
C LEU A 9 17.20 -10.46 -19.48
N ALA A 10 18.28 -10.65 -20.21
CA ALA A 10 19.61 -10.96 -19.66
C ALA A 10 20.24 -9.83 -18.82
N SER A 11 19.74 -8.60 -18.90
CA SER A 11 20.22 -7.47 -18.10
C SER A 11 19.55 -7.35 -16.75
N TYR A 12 18.39 -8.00 -16.55
CA TYR A 12 17.68 -7.98 -15.27
C TYR A 12 18.32 -8.94 -14.27
N ARG A 13 18.08 -8.63 -12.99
CA ARG A 13 18.47 -9.42 -11.81
C ARG A 13 17.28 -9.49 -10.86
N GLU A 14 17.23 -10.54 -10.06
CA GLU A 14 16.33 -10.54 -8.92
C GLU A 14 16.62 -9.34 -8.02
N ASN A 15 15.56 -8.75 -7.49
CA ASN A 15 15.64 -7.63 -6.57
C ASN A 15 14.32 -7.48 -5.80
N ASN A 16 14.14 -6.37 -5.13
CA ASN A 16 12.92 -6.09 -4.37
C ASN A 16 11.65 -5.90 -5.23
N ARG A 17 11.75 -5.92 -6.57
CA ARG A 17 10.63 -5.73 -7.52
C ARG A 17 10.56 -6.73 -8.65
N ILE A 18 11.54 -7.61 -8.77
CA ILE A 18 11.59 -8.62 -9.84
C ILE A 18 11.87 -9.97 -9.21
N GLU A 19 11.07 -10.94 -9.58
CA GLU A 19 11.19 -12.34 -9.18
C GLU A 19 11.12 -13.23 -10.41
N ALA A 20 12.06 -14.18 -10.55
CA ALA A 20 12.11 -15.15 -11.64
C ALA A 20 11.75 -16.56 -11.14
N LYS A 21 10.91 -17.27 -11.89
CA LYS A 21 10.52 -18.64 -11.58
C LYS A 21 10.50 -19.49 -12.86
N SER A 22 11.09 -20.67 -12.81
CA SER A 22 11.18 -21.53 -13.99
C SER A 22 9.81 -22.02 -14.51
N ALA A 23 8.88 -22.30 -13.61
CA ALA A 23 7.51 -22.72 -13.92
C ALA A 23 7.37 -23.90 -14.92
N LYS A 24 8.45 -24.67 -15.15
CA LYS A 24 8.50 -25.77 -16.11
C LYS A 24 7.56 -26.94 -15.78
N GLY A 25 7.11 -27.03 -14.55
CA GLY A 25 6.14 -28.05 -14.07
C GLY A 25 4.77 -27.48 -13.75
N GLY A 26 4.40 -26.33 -14.31
CA GLY A 26 3.18 -25.61 -14.00
C GLY A 26 3.40 -24.45 -13.02
N LEU A 27 2.32 -23.81 -12.56
CA LEU A 27 2.37 -22.64 -11.70
C LEU A 27 2.98 -22.96 -10.33
N PRO A 28 4.14 -22.37 -9.95
CA PRO A 28 4.79 -22.70 -8.68
C PRO A 28 3.96 -22.25 -7.48
N ARG A 29 3.86 -23.06 -6.44
CA ARG A 29 3.10 -22.67 -5.24
C ARG A 29 3.63 -21.41 -4.55
N SER A 30 4.94 -21.19 -4.62
CA SER A 30 5.61 -20.02 -4.03
C SER A 30 5.28 -18.68 -4.72
N ILE A 31 4.66 -18.72 -5.90
CA ILE A 31 4.22 -17.49 -6.60
C ILE A 31 3.28 -16.64 -5.72
N TRP A 32 2.45 -17.29 -4.89
CA TRP A 32 1.45 -16.61 -4.07
C TRP A 32 2.07 -15.88 -2.88
N GLU A 33 3.19 -16.38 -2.34
CA GLU A 33 4.00 -15.69 -1.33
C GLU A 33 4.59 -14.41 -1.93
N THR A 34 5.18 -14.50 -3.12
CA THR A 34 5.70 -13.35 -3.87
C THR A 34 4.59 -12.36 -4.25
N TYR A 35 3.45 -12.85 -4.71
CA TYR A 35 2.28 -12.01 -5.01
C TYR A 35 1.87 -11.19 -3.78
N SER A 36 1.66 -11.84 -2.64
CA SER A 36 1.34 -11.17 -1.37
C SER A 36 2.43 -10.17 -0.97
N ALA A 37 3.70 -10.56 -1.10
CA ALA A 37 4.83 -9.71 -0.74
C ALA A 37 4.92 -8.44 -1.59
N PHE A 38 4.76 -8.55 -2.91
CA PHE A 38 4.73 -7.41 -3.82
C PHE A 38 3.53 -6.51 -3.56
N ALA A 39 2.34 -7.08 -3.44
CA ALA A 39 1.10 -6.34 -3.15
C ALA A 39 1.20 -5.52 -1.86
N ASN A 40 1.80 -6.06 -0.82
CA ASN A 40 1.94 -5.39 0.48
C ASN A 40 3.14 -4.43 0.57
N THR A 41 4.01 -4.37 -0.45
CA THR A 41 5.25 -3.57 -0.36
C THR A 41 5.28 -2.48 -1.44
N TYR A 42 5.89 -2.76 -2.58
CA TYR A 42 6.12 -1.76 -3.62
C TYR A 42 5.51 -2.13 -4.98
N GLY A 43 4.82 -3.25 -5.05
CA GLY A 43 4.52 -3.90 -6.31
C GLY A 43 5.78 -4.54 -6.92
N GLY A 44 5.62 -5.24 -8.04
CA GLY A 44 6.74 -5.89 -8.72
C GLY A 44 6.28 -6.66 -9.94
N ILE A 45 7.21 -7.39 -10.53
CA ILE A 45 6.99 -8.24 -11.70
C ILE A 45 7.45 -9.65 -11.36
N ILE A 46 6.60 -10.63 -11.64
CA ILE A 46 6.92 -12.05 -11.54
C ILE A 46 7.10 -12.57 -12.96
N LEU A 47 8.24 -13.15 -13.24
CA LEU A 47 8.58 -13.73 -14.54
C LEU A 47 8.53 -15.25 -14.45
N LEU A 48 7.60 -15.88 -15.18
CA LEU A 48 7.52 -17.33 -15.31
C LEU A 48 8.18 -17.77 -16.60
N GLY A 49 8.84 -18.93 -16.58
CA GLY A 49 9.65 -19.40 -17.71
C GLY A 49 11.08 -18.85 -17.70
N VAL A 50 11.49 -18.26 -16.58
CA VAL A 50 12.81 -17.65 -16.39
C VAL A 50 13.52 -18.31 -15.22
N LYS A 51 14.83 -18.47 -15.32
CA LYS A 51 15.71 -18.86 -14.23
C LYS A 51 16.90 -17.92 -14.14
N GLU A 52 17.40 -17.73 -12.95
CA GLU A 52 18.69 -17.09 -12.72
C GLU A 52 19.83 -18.04 -13.09
N ARG A 53 20.83 -17.53 -13.80
CA ARG A 53 22.06 -18.23 -14.15
C ARG A 53 23.09 -18.05 -13.04
N GLU A 54 24.20 -18.80 -13.10
CA GLU A 54 25.31 -18.72 -12.14
C GLU A 54 25.96 -17.32 -12.05
N ASP A 55 25.90 -16.55 -13.14
CA ASP A 55 26.40 -15.17 -13.20
C ASP A 55 25.36 -14.13 -12.71
N GLY A 56 24.21 -14.59 -12.19
CA GLY A 56 23.11 -13.75 -11.74
C GLY A 56 22.25 -13.18 -12.87
N THR A 57 22.52 -13.49 -14.16
CA THR A 57 21.69 -13.06 -15.27
C THR A 57 20.45 -13.93 -15.44
N PHE A 58 19.40 -13.38 -16.02
CA PHE A 58 18.23 -14.18 -16.36
C PHE A 58 18.38 -14.90 -17.70
N GLY A 59 17.81 -16.09 -17.75
CA GLY A 59 17.68 -16.88 -18.99
C GLY A 59 16.35 -17.60 -19.03
N THR A 60 15.83 -17.81 -20.24
CA THR A 60 14.62 -18.60 -20.44
C THR A 60 14.86 -20.08 -20.14
N VAL A 61 13.81 -20.79 -19.81
CA VAL A 61 13.84 -22.24 -19.62
C VAL A 61 13.25 -23.00 -20.82
N GLY A 62 12.87 -22.29 -21.90
CA GLY A 62 12.34 -22.85 -23.12
C GLY A 62 10.90 -23.34 -23.01
N LEU A 63 10.00 -22.54 -22.42
CA LEU A 63 8.57 -22.82 -22.46
C LEU A 63 8.05 -22.66 -23.89
N THR A 64 7.10 -23.49 -24.26
CA THR A 64 6.32 -23.35 -25.50
C THR A 64 5.21 -22.32 -25.34
N ALA A 65 4.64 -21.82 -26.45
CA ALA A 65 3.51 -20.91 -26.42
C ALA A 65 2.29 -21.51 -25.70
N ALA A 66 2.04 -22.79 -25.87
CA ALA A 66 0.93 -23.49 -25.20
C ALA A 66 1.14 -23.56 -23.68
N GLU A 67 2.36 -23.81 -23.21
CA GLU A 67 2.69 -23.83 -21.77
C GLU A 67 2.57 -22.42 -21.17
N GLY A 68 3.02 -21.38 -21.88
CA GLY A 68 2.87 -19.99 -21.44
C GLY A 68 1.40 -19.58 -21.27
N GLU A 69 0.58 -19.90 -22.25
CA GLU A 69 -0.86 -19.62 -22.19
C GLU A 69 -1.55 -20.40 -21.08
N HIS A 70 -1.16 -21.67 -20.84
CA HIS A 70 -1.69 -22.44 -19.73
C HIS A 70 -1.32 -21.84 -18.37
N LEU A 71 -0.08 -21.41 -18.19
CA LEU A 71 0.36 -20.70 -16.97
C LEU A 71 -0.43 -19.41 -16.74
N ARG A 72 -0.72 -18.64 -17.79
CA ARG A 72 -1.56 -17.43 -17.72
C ARG A 72 -2.98 -17.77 -17.25
N GLN A 73 -3.58 -18.82 -17.80
CA GLN A 73 -4.91 -19.27 -17.42
C GLN A 73 -4.95 -19.79 -15.97
N ASP A 74 -3.98 -20.60 -15.55
CA ASP A 74 -3.86 -21.10 -14.20
C ASP A 74 -3.68 -19.99 -13.17
N PHE A 75 -2.91 -18.95 -13.53
CA PHE A 75 -2.76 -17.76 -12.70
C PHE A 75 -4.11 -17.08 -12.49
N TRP A 76 -4.86 -16.78 -13.57
CA TRP A 76 -6.15 -16.11 -13.48
C TRP A 76 -7.18 -16.94 -12.71
N TYR A 77 -7.22 -18.24 -12.95
CA TYR A 77 -8.10 -19.15 -12.21
C TYR A 77 -7.82 -19.11 -10.71
N THR A 78 -6.54 -19.13 -10.34
CA THR A 78 -6.15 -19.21 -8.92
C THR A 78 -6.25 -17.85 -8.21
N VAL A 79 -5.82 -16.75 -8.85
CA VAL A 79 -5.88 -15.40 -8.23
C VAL A 79 -7.32 -14.95 -8.01
N SER A 80 -8.25 -15.38 -8.87
CA SER A 80 -9.68 -15.10 -8.74
C SER A 80 -10.36 -15.88 -7.60
N ASN A 81 -9.71 -16.92 -7.06
CA ASN A 81 -10.23 -17.69 -5.96
C ASN A 81 -9.92 -17.02 -4.61
N ARG A 82 -10.90 -16.40 -3.99
CA ARG A 82 -10.77 -15.69 -2.71
C ARG A 82 -10.28 -16.56 -1.54
N SER A 83 -10.44 -17.88 -1.62
CA SER A 83 -9.85 -18.79 -0.62
C SER A 83 -8.34 -18.97 -0.80
N LYS A 84 -7.81 -18.61 -1.96
CA LYS A 84 -6.38 -18.67 -2.29
C LYS A 84 -5.68 -17.35 -2.14
N VAL A 85 -6.28 -16.29 -2.65
CA VAL A 85 -5.73 -14.92 -2.60
C VAL A 85 -6.83 -13.94 -2.20
N SER A 86 -6.57 -13.09 -1.22
CA SER A 86 -7.57 -12.17 -0.67
C SER A 86 -7.96 -11.02 -1.60
N ALA A 87 -7.10 -10.63 -2.54
CA ALA A 87 -7.34 -9.55 -3.49
C ALA A 87 -6.81 -9.87 -4.89
N VAL A 88 -7.57 -9.55 -5.92
CA VAL A 88 -7.13 -9.61 -7.33
C VAL A 88 -6.71 -8.20 -7.71
N LEU A 89 -5.41 -7.98 -7.90
CA LEU A 89 -4.86 -6.65 -8.18
C LEU A 89 -4.54 -6.42 -9.66
N PRO A 90 -3.92 -7.38 -10.41
CA PRO A 90 -3.61 -7.19 -11.81
C PRO A 90 -4.86 -7.06 -12.67
N ILE A 91 -4.78 -6.22 -13.69
CA ILE A 91 -5.74 -6.19 -14.80
C ILE A 91 -5.24 -7.10 -15.94
N GLU A 92 -6.08 -7.38 -16.91
CA GLU A 92 -5.78 -8.34 -17.99
C GLU A 92 -4.51 -7.97 -18.77
N SER A 93 -4.28 -6.68 -19.04
CA SER A 93 -3.08 -6.18 -19.72
C SER A 93 -1.80 -6.22 -18.88
N GLU A 94 -1.86 -6.60 -17.62
CA GLU A 94 -0.72 -6.73 -16.72
C GLU A 94 -0.21 -8.18 -16.60
N VAL A 95 -0.83 -9.11 -17.34
CA VAL A 95 -0.41 -10.52 -17.41
C VAL A 95 -0.19 -10.87 -18.87
N GLU A 96 1.07 -10.80 -19.30
CA GLU A 96 1.47 -10.89 -20.68
C GLU A 96 2.23 -12.18 -20.97
N VAL A 97 2.00 -12.78 -22.14
CA VAL A 97 2.77 -13.90 -22.69
C VAL A 97 3.69 -13.32 -23.74
N LEU A 98 4.98 -13.35 -23.50
CA LEU A 98 6.00 -12.67 -24.29
C LEU A 98 6.94 -13.70 -24.96
N GLU A 99 7.27 -13.46 -26.21
CA GLU A 99 8.27 -14.26 -26.94
C GLU A 99 9.68 -13.72 -26.64
N ALA A 100 10.58 -14.63 -26.24
CA ALA A 100 11.99 -14.38 -26.10
C ALA A 100 12.76 -15.27 -27.10
N ASP A 101 14.05 -15.03 -27.28
CA ASP A 101 14.87 -15.74 -28.28
C ASP A 101 14.81 -17.27 -28.15
N ASP A 102 14.73 -17.80 -26.92
CA ASP A 102 14.82 -19.22 -26.61
C ASP A 102 13.54 -19.78 -25.95
N GLY A 103 12.38 -19.11 -26.07
CA GLY A 103 11.13 -19.60 -25.52
C GLY A 103 10.20 -18.50 -25.04
N ILE A 104 9.18 -18.90 -24.31
CA ILE A 104 8.12 -18.01 -23.80
C ILE A 104 8.40 -17.60 -22.35
N VAL A 105 8.07 -16.36 -22.03
CA VAL A 105 8.06 -15.79 -20.69
C VAL A 105 6.67 -15.25 -20.38
N VAL A 106 6.11 -15.60 -19.24
CA VAL A 106 4.88 -14.96 -18.75
C VAL A 106 5.27 -13.90 -17.73
N ALA A 107 5.00 -12.65 -18.04
CA ALA A 107 5.24 -11.51 -17.17
C ALA A 107 3.95 -11.12 -16.44
N ILE A 108 3.99 -11.13 -15.11
CA ILE A 108 2.85 -10.79 -14.25
C ILE A 108 3.24 -9.54 -13.47
N HIS A 109 2.64 -8.41 -13.82
CA HIS A 109 2.78 -7.18 -13.07
C HIS A 109 1.83 -7.19 -11.87
N VAL A 110 2.38 -7.18 -10.67
CA VAL A 110 1.63 -7.12 -9.43
C VAL A 110 1.72 -5.69 -8.90
N PRO A 111 0.66 -4.87 -8.99
CA PRO A 111 0.69 -3.54 -8.44
C PRO A 111 0.73 -3.58 -6.90
N ARG A 112 1.25 -2.52 -6.29
CA ARG A 112 1.07 -2.34 -4.86
C ARG A 112 -0.42 -2.17 -4.56
N ALA A 113 -0.95 -2.96 -3.64
CA ALA A 113 -2.34 -2.85 -3.23
C ALA A 113 -2.65 -1.48 -2.63
N PRO A 114 -3.81 -0.87 -2.92
CA PRO A 114 -4.28 0.29 -2.21
C PRO A 114 -4.40 -0.03 -0.71
N ARG A 115 -4.36 0.99 0.13
CA ARG A 115 -4.36 0.79 1.61
C ARG A 115 -5.59 0.05 2.10
N GLU A 116 -6.72 0.25 1.44
CA GLU A 116 -8.03 -0.33 1.75
C GLU A 116 -8.05 -1.86 1.53
N GLU A 117 -7.19 -2.37 0.65
CA GLU A 117 -7.07 -3.80 0.34
C GLU A 117 -5.92 -4.49 1.07
N ARG A 118 -5.01 -3.73 1.71
CA ARG A 118 -3.92 -4.31 2.49
C ARG A 118 -4.37 -4.64 3.91
N PRO A 119 -3.94 -5.78 4.48
CA PRO A 119 -2.97 -6.72 3.91
C PRO A 119 -3.57 -7.67 2.88
N VAL A 120 -2.84 -7.92 1.79
CA VAL A 120 -3.12 -9.00 0.85
C VAL A 120 -2.50 -10.28 1.39
N TYR A 121 -3.32 -11.31 1.56
CA TYR A 121 -2.90 -12.58 2.17
C TYR A 121 -3.36 -13.78 1.34
N ILE A 122 -2.74 -14.93 1.57
CA ILE A 122 -2.99 -16.17 0.85
C ILE A 122 -3.60 -17.25 1.76
N ASN A 123 -4.24 -18.25 1.12
CA ASN A 123 -4.80 -19.44 1.76
C ASN A 123 -5.80 -19.13 2.89
N ALA A 124 -6.61 -18.07 2.71
CA ALA A 124 -7.58 -17.58 3.70
C ALA A 124 -6.98 -17.40 5.12
N ASN A 125 -5.68 -17.16 5.23
CA ASN A 125 -4.99 -17.03 6.51
C ASN A 125 -4.27 -15.68 6.63
N LEU A 126 -4.93 -14.73 7.26
CA LEU A 126 -4.41 -13.37 7.45
C LEU A 126 -3.03 -13.34 8.16
N PHE A 127 -2.85 -14.14 9.22
CA PHE A 127 -1.64 -14.06 10.05
C PHE A 127 -0.48 -14.92 9.53
N ALA A 128 -0.76 -16.03 8.86
CA ALA A 128 0.27 -16.90 8.33
C ALA A 128 0.48 -16.76 6.81
N GLY A 129 -0.46 -16.10 6.13
CA GLY A 129 -0.46 -15.92 4.67
C GLY A 129 -0.12 -14.50 4.19
N THR A 130 0.23 -13.57 5.08
CA THR A 130 0.64 -12.21 4.72
C THR A 130 2.15 -12.11 4.64
N TYR A 131 2.66 -11.65 3.49
CA TYR A 131 4.08 -11.52 3.22
C TYR A 131 4.45 -10.10 2.85
N ARG A 132 5.74 -9.75 3.06
CA ARG A 132 6.37 -8.50 2.63
C ARG A 132 7.71 -8.79 1.96
N ARG A 133 8.04 -8.02 0.94
CA ARG A 133 9.33 -8.06 0.26
C ARG A 133 10.37 -7.27 1.05
N ARG A 134 11.52 -7.91 1.34
CA ARG A 134 12.71 -7.27 1.91
C ARG A 134 13.93 -7.76 1.15
N GLY A 135 14.57 -6.88 0.38
CA GLY A 135 15.58 -7.29 -0.58
C GLY A 135 14.97 -8.24 -1.61
N GLU A 136 15.57 -9.40 -1.80
CA GLU A 136 15.14 -10.45 -2.73
C GLU A 136 14.25 -11.52 -2.08
N GLY A 137 13.98 -11.42 -0.79
CA GLY A 137 13.21 -12.42 -0.03
C GLY A 137 11.78 -12.00 0.29
N ASP A 138 10.89 -13.01 0.34
CA ASP A 138 9.52 -12.90 0.78
C ASP A 138 9.41 -13.37 2.22
N TYR A 139 9.09 -12.46 3.14
CA TYR A 139 9.05 -12.74 4.57
C TYR A 139 7.63 -12.57 5.12
N ARG A 140 7.23 -13.52 5.97
CA ARG A 140 5.95 -13.40 6.68
C ARG A 140 5.93 -12.16 7.54
N CYS A 141 4.82 -11.43 7.46
CA CYS A 141 4.59 -10.28 8.31
C CYS A 141 4.40 -10.69 9.77
N THR A 142 4.92 -9.87 10.67
CA THR A 142 4.63 -9.97 12.10
C THR A 142 3.18 -9.56 12.38
N ARG A 143 2.66 -9.96 13.55
CA ARG A 143 1.32 -9.50 13.99
C ARG A 143 1.21 -7.98 14.08
N GLN A 144 2.28 -7.30 14.48
CA GLN A 144 2.32 -5.84 14.56
C GLN A 144 2.20 -5.18 13.18
N GLU A 145 2.92 -5.70 12.17
CA GLU A 145 2.85 -5.20 10.80
C GLU A 145 1.45 -5.41 10.20
N ILE A 146 0.83 -6.57 10.44
CA ILE A 146 -0.53 -6.86 10.00
C ILE A 146 -1.53 -5.91 10.68
N SER A 147 -1.42 -5.73 12.00
CA SER A 147 -2.28 -4.81 12.74
C SER A 147 -2.12 -3.36 12.27
N ALA A 148 -0.91 -2.94 11.88
CA ALA A 148 -0.69 -1.63 11.27
C ALA A 148 -1.43 -1.49 9.94
N MET A 149 -1.30 -2.48 9.03
CA MET A 149 -2.01 -2.45 7.75
C MET A 149 -3.54 -2.43 7.92
N LEU A 150 -4.08 -3.20 8.89
CA LEU A 150 -5.51 -3.22 9.19
C LEU A 150 -6.01 -1.86 9.72
N ARG A 151 -5.24 -1.18 10.58
CA ARG A 151 -5.57 0.18 11.01
C ARG A 151 -5.56 1.17 9.84
N ASP A 152 -4.61 1.00 8.91
CA ASP A 152 -4.48 1.85 7.72
C ASP A 152 -5.61 1.63 6.69
N GLN A 153 -6.36 0.52 6.76
CA GLN A 153 -7.52 0.26 5.88
C GLN A 153 -8.66 1.25 6.10
N GLY A 154 -8.78 1.82 7.31
CA GLY A 154 -9.87 2.73 7.63
C GLY A 154 -9.96 3.87 6.62
N ALA A 155 -11.17 4.18 6.15
CA ALA A 155 -11.44 5.34 5.30
C ALA A 155 -11.09 6.65 6.03
N GLU A 156 -11.13 6.63 7.35
CA GLU A 156 -10.69 7.72 8.22
C GLU A 156 -9.23 7.49 8.61
N THR A 157 -8.38 8.44 8.23
CA THR A 157 -7.01 8.48 8.75
C THR A 157 -7.05 8.74 10.26
N MET A 158 -6.02 8.32 11.01
CA MET A 158 -5.93 8.68 12.43
C MET A 158 -6.08 10.19 12.64
N ASP A 159 -5.56 10.98 11.70
CA ASP A 159 -5.63 12.44 11.77
C ASP A 159 -7.07 12.98 11.71
N SER A 160 -7.97 12.30 11.00
CA SER A 160 -9.39 12.68 10.85
C SER A 160 -10.29 12.11 11.95
N LYS A 161 -9.77 11.27 12.85
CA LYS A 161 -10.52 10.72 13.98
C LYS A 161 -11.10 11.86 14.84
N VAL A 162 -12.41 11.84 15.04
CA VAL A 162 -13.14 12.82 15.86
C VAL A 162 -12.90 12.53 17.34
N LEU A 163 -12.58 13.56 18.12
CA LEU A 163 -12.39 13.48 19.56
C LEU A 163 -13.62 14.07 20.26
N GLY A 164 -14.67 13.25 20.41
CA GLY A 164 -15.98 13.67 20.93
C GLY A 164 -15.98 14.20 22.37
N ASP A 165 -14.96 13.85 23.15
CA ASP A 165 -14.80 14.33 24.53
C ASP A 165 -14.19 15.74 24.63
N LEU A 166 -13.71 16.28 23.49
CA LEU A 166 -13.10 17.60 23.39
C LEU A 166 -13.95 18.52 22.53
N THR A 167 -13.76 19.81 22.72
CA THR A 167 -14.38 20.90 21.94
C THR A 167 -13.28 21.76 21.31
N VAL A 168 -13.62 22.61 20.36
CA VAL A 168 -12.65 23.56 19.78
C VAL A 168 -12.17 24.61 20.79
N ALA A 169 -12.86 24.78 21.93
CA ALA A 169 -12.40 25.64 23.02
C ALA A 169 -11.20 25.05 23.79
N ASP A 170 -10.95 23.73 23.65
CA ASP A 170 -9.81 23.04 24.25
C ASP A 170 -8.52 23.23 23.43
N PHE A 171 -8.60 23.86 22.25
CA PHE A 171 -7.43 24.28 21.50
C PHE A 171 -6.71 25.46 22.15
N ASN A 172 -5.38 25.48 22.05
CA ASN A 172 -4.57 26.61 22.47
C ASN A 172 -4.80 27.81 21.52
N ALA A 173 -5.48 28.84 22.03
CA ALA A 173 -5.88 30.00 21.25
C ALA A 173 -4.68 30.76 20.64
N ASP A 174 -3.53 30.79 21.35
CA ASP A 174 -2.34 31.46 20.85
C ASP A 174 -1.69 30.70 19.69
N THR A 175 -1.70 29.36 19.75
CA THR A 175 -1.23 28.51 18.67
C THR A 175 -2.12 28.67 17.42
N VAL A 176 -3.43 28.68 17.58
CA VAL A 176 -4.39 28.92 16.47
C VAL A 176 -4.14 30.28 15.85
N ARG A 177 -3.99 31.34 16.69
CA ARG A 177 -3.71 32.71 16.23
C ARG A 177 -2.40 32.81 15.46
N ALA A 178 -1.34 32.23 15.99
CA ALA A 178 -0.01 32.21 15.34
C ALA A 178 -0.06 31.49 13.98
N TYR A 179 -0.74 30.36 13.91
CA TYR A 179 -0.90 29.62 12.66
C TYR A 179 -1.69 30.44 11.62
N ARG A 180 -2.77 31.11 12.01
CA ARG A 180 -3.56 31.97 11.11
C ARG A 180 -2.73 33.14 10.54
N ILE A 181 -1.89 33.77 11.37
CA ILE A 181 -0.98 34.84 10.91
C ILE A 181 -0.02 34.27 9.85
N ARG A 182 0.60 33.14 10.11
CA ARG A 182 1.52 32.46 9.18
C ARG A 182 0.81 32.02 7.90
N PHE A 183 -0.39 31.47 8.01
CA PHE A 183 -1.21 31.06 6.87
C PHE A 183 -1.51 32.25 5.93
N ARG A 184 -1.91 33.42 6.48
CA ARG A 184 -2.13 34.64 5.69
C ARG A 184 -0.87 35.09 4.97
N ALA A 185 0.28 35.03 5.63
CA ALA A 185 1.56 35.43 5.04
C ALA A 185 1.98 34.53 3.86
N VAL A 186 1.75 33.22 3.98
CA VAL A 186 2.15 32.24 2.96
C VAL A 186 1.10 32.09 1.84
N ARG A 187 -0.19 32.31 2.15
CA ARG A 187 -1.31 32.16 1.21
C ARG A 187 -2.25 33.38 1.24
N PRO A 188 -1.79 34.57 0.87
CA PRO A 188 -2.56 35.82 1.01
C PRO A 188 -3.84 35.84 0.17
N GLY A 189 -3.88 35.09 -0.96
CA GLY A 189 -5.04 35.01 -1.85
C GLY A 189 -6.04 33.89 -1.50
N SER A 190 -5.84 33.16 -0.40
CA SER A 190 -6.74 32.06 -0.04
C SER A 190 -8.06 32.62 0.52
N SER A 191 -9.20 32.09 0.08
CA SER A 191 -10.52 32.39 0.62
C SER A 191 -10.66 32.05 2.11
N TRP A 192 -9.78 31.19 2.64
CA TRP A 192 -9.79 30.78 4.05
C TRP A 192 -9.24 31.88 4.99
N THR A 193 -8.53 32.88 4.48
CA THR A 193 -7.97 33.97 5.29
C THR A 193 -9.04 34.84 5.96
N GLY A 194 -10.22 34.93 5.36
CA GLY A 194 -11.36 35.72 5.86
C GLY A 194 -12.35 34.95 6.76
N LEU A 195 -12.13 33.65 6.96
CA LEU A 195 -13.01 32.81 7.80
C LEU A 195 -12.84 33.14 9.28
N ASP A 196 -13.91 32.99 10.08
CA ASP A 196 -13.82 32.92 11.53
C ASP A 196 -13.00 31.69 11.99
N ASP A 197 -12.71 31.58 13.29
CA ASP A 197 -11.85 30.52 13.81
C ASP A 197 -12.44 29.11 13.60
N GLU A 198 -13.73 28.93 13.85
CA GLU A 198 -14.38 27.63 13.68
C GLU A 198 -14.39 27.16 12.23
N ARG A 199 -14.77 28.05 11.31
CA ARG A 199 -14.76 27.75 9.87
C ARG A 199 -13.37 27.53 9.35
N PHE A 200 -12.40 28.29 9.85
CA PHE A 200 -10.99 28.12 9.49
C PHE A 200 -10.47 26.74 9.97
N LEU A 201 -10.71 26.37 11.23
CA LEU A 201 -10.31 25.08 11.80
C LEU A 201 -10.95 23.91 11.02
N ARG A 202 -12.20 24.07 10.58
CA ARG A 202 -12.83 23.08 9.68
C ARG A 202 -12.15 23.03 8.32
N ALA A 203 -11.86 24.15 7.72
CA ALA A 203 -11.25 24.23 6.39
C ALA A 203 -9.85 23.59 6.35
N VAL A 204 -9.06 23.72 7.43
CA VAL A 204 -7.75 23.07 7.56
C VAL A 204 -7.83 21.62 8.05
N GLY A 205 -9.02 21.10 8.34
CA GLY A 205 -9.24 19.73 8.81
C GLY A 205 -8.91 19.52 10.29
N ALA A 206 -8.71 20.59 11.06
CA ALA A 206 -8.41 20.51 12.50
C ALA A 206 -9.64 20.21 13.36
N ALA A 207 -10.84 20.51 12.85
CA ALA A 207 -12.11 20.20 13.52
C ALA A 207 -13.15 19.73 12.50
N THR A 208 -14.10 18.93 12.93
CA THR A 208 -15.20 18.45 12.10
C THR A 208 -16.49 18.37 12.92
N VAL A 209 -17.63 18.41 12.22
CA VAL A 209 -18.94 18.22 12.87
C VAL A 209 -19.17 16.73 13.05
N SER A 210 -19.34 16.30 14.29
CA SER A 210 -19.69 14.92 14.62
C SER A 210 -21.09 14.59 14.12
N ARG A 211 -21.25 13.36 13.59
CA ARG A 211 -22.56 12.85 13.20
C ARG A 211 -23.39 12.36 14.38
N GLU A 212 -22.77 12.17 15.54
CA GLU A 212 -23.42 11.64 16.74
C GLU A 212 -24.22 12.72 17.48
N ASP A 213 -23.64 13.92 17.61
CA ASP A 213 -24.25 15.03 18.41
C ASP A 213 -24.43 16.33 17.63
N GLY A 214 -23.96 16.40 16.37
CA GLY A 214 -24.05 17.57 15.50
C GLY A 214 -23.17 18.75 15.94
N ARG A 215 -22.25 18.56 16.88
CA ARG A 215 -21.33 19.60 17.37
C ARG A 215 -19.98 19.54 16.68
N LEU A 216 -19.25 20.66 16.77
CA LEU A 216 -17.91 20.79 16.25
C LEU A 216 -16.89 20.28 17.27
N HIS A 217 -16.17 19.20 16.90
CA HIS A 217 -15.14 18.57 17.71
C HIS A 217 -13.78 18.62 17.04
N PRO A 218 -12.68 18.67 17.82
CA PRO A 218 -11.33 18.47 17.31
C PRO A 218 -11.18 17.14 16.54
N THR A 219 -10.38 17.15 15.49
CA THR A 219 -9.82 15.92 14.96
C THR A 219 -8.53 15.60 15.71
N PHE A 220 -8.06 14.34 15.64
CA PHE A 220 -6.78 13.95 16.24
C PHE A 220 -5.62 14.77 15.67
N GLY A 221 -5.58 14.99 14.35
CA GLY A 221 -4.60 15.87 13.72
C GLY A 221 -4.71 17.32 14.19
N GLY A 222 -5.94 17.81 14.39
CA GLY A 222 -6.19 19.14 14.96
C GLY A 222 -5.68 19.27 16.39
N LEU A 223 -5.86 18.25 17.22
CA LEU A 223 -5.34 18.21 18.58
C LEU A 223 -3.80 18.27 18.59
N LEU A 224 -3.14 17.47 17.74
CA LEU A 224 -1.68 17.48 17.65
C LEU A 224 -1.10 18.83 17.16
N MET A 225 -1.86 19.58 16.35
CA MET A 225 -1.43 20.89 15.84
C MET A 225 -1.74 22.05 16.80
N PHE A 226 -2.86 22.01 17.49
CA PHE A 226 -3.43 23.14 18.22
C PHE A 226 -3.78 22.85 19.68
N GLY A 227 -3.65 21.60 20.12
CA GLY A 227 -3.97 21.22 21.50
C GLY A 227 -2.98 21.76 22.52
N ASN A 228 -3.38 21.70 23.78
CA ASN A 228 -2.46 21.90 24.90
C ASN A 228 -1.73 20.59 25.21
N ASP A 229 -0.53 20.66 25.75
CA ASP A 229 0.33 19.50 26.06
C ASP A 229 -0.40 18.42 26.88
N TYR A 230 -1.20 18.84 27.87
CA TYR A 230 -1.96 17.93 28.70
C TYR A 230 -2.95 17.09 27.88
N ASP A 231 -3.72 17.70 26.98
CA ASP A 231 -4.72 17.02 26.18
C ASP A 231 -4.04 16.14 25.10
N ILE A 232 -2.92 16.60 24.53
CA ILE A 232 -2.13 15.79 23.59
C ILE A 232 -1.60 14.53 24.27
N VAL A 233 -0.99 14.65 25.44
CA VAL A 233 -0.42 13.49 26.17
C VAL A 233 -1.53 12.54 26.64
N ARG A 234 -2.70 13.06 27.01
CA ARG A 234 -3.86 12.24 27.39
C ARG A 234 -4.35 11.36 26.26
N GLU A 235 -4.49 11.93 25.04
CA GLU A 235 -4.97 11.20 23.87
C GLU A 235 -3.84 10.40 23.18
N CYS A 236 -2.59 10.80 23.35
CA CYS A 236 -1.42 10.21 22.74
C CYS A 236 -0.31 9.96 23.79
N PRO A 237 -0.44 8.94 24.67
CA PRO A 237 0.46 8.72 25.81
C PRO A 237 1.93 8.47 25.43
N HIS A 238 2.21 8.18 24.16
CA HIS A 238 3.57 7.96 23.63
C HIS A 238 4.10 9.16 22.84
N TYR A 239 3.40 10.29 22.88
CA TYR A 239 3.87 11.52 22.27
C TYR A 239 4.95 12.14 23.14
N PHE A 240 6.14 12.32 22.58
CA PHE A 240 7.27 12.99 23.21
C PHE A 240 7.42 14.39 22.61
N LEU A 241 7.29 15.40 23.44
CA LEU A 241 7.55 16.79 23.11
C LEU A 241 9.02 17.11 23.22
#